data_a3a386a6bfad6b33beae8292315bf235
#
_entry.id   a3a386a6bfad6b33beae8292315bf235
#
_cell.length_a   1.000
_cell.length_b   1.000
_cell.length_c   1.000
_cell.angle_alpha   90.00
_cell.angle_beta   90.00
_cell.angle_gamma   90.00
#
_symmetry.space_group_name_H-M   'P 1'
#
loop_
_entity.id
_entity.type
_entity.pdbx_description
1 polymer ?
#
loop_
_entity_poly.entity_id
_entity_poly.type
_entity_poly.pdbx_seq_one_letter_code
_entity_poly.pdbx_strand_id
1 'polypeptide(L)'
;MEDFILTDKIDEGVCKNLINIFECNSKFHFEGQVSGTGGEYDHVDISQKKSTDLELSNFTFPVIQEYYNLLQKILVGYLQTYPEVNKLPTFTATTARIQKYDKDGHFNTWHHERGGGTTQSRCLVYMTYLNDVEEGGETYFKYQNKKIKPEVGKTIIWPSDWTHTHKGVSPKSGFKYIATGWYVHTPEIQKHQH
;
A
#
# COMPACT_ATOMS: atom_id res chain seq x y z
N MET A 1 -3.06 5.22 23.69
CA MET A 1 -1.85 5.69 22.98
C MET A 1 -2.20 5.76 21.51
N GLU A 2 -1.91 6.87 20.84
CA GLU A 2 -2.15 7.02 19.39
C GLU A 2 -1.30 6.01 18.61
N ASP A 3 -1.91 5.34 17.64
CA ASP A 3 -1.22 4.31 16.85
C ASP A 3 -0.83 4.79 15.44
N PHE A 4 -1.18 6.02 15.08
CA PHE A 4 -0.90 6.67 13.80
C PHE A 4 -1.38 5.90 12.57
N ILE A 5 -2.38 5.03 12.75
CA ILE A 5 -3.00 4.25 11.69
C ILE A 5 -4.43 4.77 11.50
N LEU A 6 -4.68 5.47 10.42
CA LEU A 6 -6.04 5.88 10.05
C LEU A 6 -6.68 4.81 9.17
N THR A 7 -7.95 4.52 9.46
CA THR A 7 -8.78 3.61 8.65
C THR A 7 -10.00 4.37 8.17
N ASP A 8 -10.28 4.28 6.87
CA ASP A 8 -11.46 4.85 6.22
C ASP A 8 -11.96 3.88 5.13
N LYS A 9 -13.00 4.21 4.41
CA LYS A 9 -13.60 3.33 3.39
C LYS A 9 -13.81 4.07 2.06
N ILE A 10 -13.44 3.43 0.95
CA ILE A 10 -13.77 3.89 -0.40
C ILE A 10 -14.93 3.09 -0.97
N ASP A 11 -15.47 3.55 -2.11
CA ASP A 11 -16.56 2.90 -2.83
C ASP A 11 -16.20 1.48 -3.30
N GLU A 12 -17.12 0.54 -3.10
CA GLU A 12 -16.95 -0.86 -3.48
C GLU A 12 -16.92 -1.06 -5.01
N GLY A 13 -17.62 -0.21 -5.76
CA GLY A 13 -17.60 -0.25 -7.23
C GLY A 13 -16.21 0.06 -7.79
N VAL A 14 -15.50 1.02 -7.17
CA VAL A 14 -14.10 1.31 -7.53
C VAL A 14 -13.23 0.09 -7.26
N CYS A 15 -13.38 -0.57 -6.11
CA CYS A 15 -12.62 -1.78 -5.78
C CYS A 15 -12.86 -2.90 -6.79
N LYS A 16 -14.12 -3.16 -7.15
CA LYS A 16 -14.50 -4.15 -8.16
C LYS A 16 -13.88 -3.85 -9.52
N ASN A 17 -13.89 -2.58 -9.93
CA ASN A 17 -13.31 -2.17 -11.21
C ASN A 17 -11.78 -2.31 -11.23
N LEU A 18 -11.09 -2.05 -10.10
CA LEU A 18 -9.65 -2.29 -9.98
C LEU A 18 -9.31 -3.77 -10.09
N ILE A 19 -10.11 -4.66 -9.46
CA ILE A 19 -9.95 -6.11 -9.64
C ILE A 19 -10.17 -6.50 -11.11
N ASN A 20 -11.18 -5.94 -11.78
CA ASN A 20 -11.41 -6.21 -13.21
C ASN A 20 -10.21 -5.78 -14.08
N ILE A 21 -9.58 -4.63 -13.78
CA ILE A 21 -8.34 -4.22 -14.48
C ILE A 21 -7.27 -5.28 -14.28
N PHE A 22 -7.07 -5.77 -13.06
CA PHE A 22 -6.11 -6.82 -12.78
C PHE A 22 -6.41 -8.08 -13.60
N GLU A 23 -7.60 -8.65 -13.47
CA GLU A 23 -7.96 -9.94 -14.10
C GLU A 23 -7.96 -9.88 -15.63
N CYS A 24 -8.34 -8.75 -16.24
CA CYS A 24 -8.37 -8.58 -17.69
C CYS A 24 -6.99 -8.31 -18.33
N ASN A 25 -5.95 -8.08 -17.53
CA ASN A 25 -4.65 -7.65 -18.01
C ASN A 25 -3.50 -8.58 -17.57
N SER A 26 -3.73 -9.89 -17.57
CA SER A 26 -2.79 -10.92 -17.09
C SER A 26 -1.40 -10.88 -17.75
N LYS A 27 -1.29 -10.36 -18.98
CA LYS A 27 -0.01 -10.18 -19.68
C LYS A 27 0.94 -9.17 -19.04
N PHE A 28 0.43 -8.32 -18.14
CA PHE A 28 1.21 -7.35 -17.37
C PHE A 28 1.45 -7.81 -15.92
N HIS A 29 1.03 -9.02 -15.57
CA HIS A 29 1.29 -9.60 -14.26
C HIS A 29 2.77 -9.94 -14.10
N PHE A 30 3.25 -9.78 -12.89
CA PHE A 30 4.60 -10.21 -12.48
C PHE A 30 4.57 -10.76 -11.06
N GLU A 31 5.60 -11.52 -10.70
CA GLU A 31 5.74 -12.05 -9.34
C GLU A 31 6.05 -10.93 -8.35
N GLY A 32 5.44 -11.01 -7.16
CA GLY A 32 5.66 -10.04 -6.10
C GLY A 32 7.13 -9.96 -5.69
N GLN A 33 7.62 -8.73 -5.56
CA GLN A 33 9.01 -8.43 -5.25
C GLN A 33 9.15 -7.92 -3.81
N VAL A 34 10.33 -8.08 -3.24
CA VAL A 34 10.78 -7.51 -1.98
C VAL A 34 12.01 -6.65 -2.22
N SER A 35 12.16 -5.58 -1.45
CA SER A 35 13.37 -4.75 -1.51
C SER A 35 14.51 -5.45 -0.78
N GLY A 36 15.69 -5.46 -1.38
CA GLY A 36 16.92 -5.98 -0.77
C GLY A 36 17.34 -5.17 0.46
N THR A 37 18.11 -5.81 1.34
CA THR A 37 18.72 -5.15 2.50
C THR A 37 19.73 -4.09 2.06
N GLY A 38 19.61 -2.88 2.61
CA GLY A 38 20.53 -1.78 2.29
C GLY A 38 20.18 -0.96 1.05
N GLY A 39 19.00 -1.15 0.46
CA GLY A 39 18.55 -0.40 -0.72
C GLY A 39 18.99 -1.01 -2.05
N GLU A 40 19.30 -2.29 -2.04
CA GLU A 40 19.48 -3.07 -3.26
C GLU A 40 18.20 -3.14 -4.08
N TYR A 41 18.34 -3.53 -5.36
CA TYR A 41 17.21 -3.64 -6.28
C TYR A 41 16.16 -4.63 -5.78
N ASP A 42 14.90 -4.34 -6.09
CA ASP A 42 13.78 -5.25 -5.83
C ASP A 42 14.04 -6.61 -6.52
N HIS A 43 13.79 -7.68 -5.81
CA HIS A 43 13.97 -9.06 -6.31
C HIS A 43 12.82 -9.95 -5.85
N VAL A 44 12.63 -11.06 -6.56
CA VAL A 44 11.64 -12.07 -6.19
C VAL A 44 12.24 -12.99 -5.11
N ASP A 45 11.57 -13.05 -3.96
CA ASP A 45 11.85 -14.00 -2.89
C ASP A 45 10.52 -14.59 -2.38
N ILE A 46 10.13 -15.72 -2.94
CA ILE A 46 8.87 -16.39 -2.63
C ILE A 46 8.79 -16.90 -1.19
N SER A 47 9.91 -16.99 -0.46
CA SER A 47 9.91 -17.35 0.96
C SER A 47 9.42 -16.18 1.84
N GLN A 48 9.60 -14.95 1.39
CA GLN A 48 9.17 -13.74 2.07
C GLN A 48 7.81 -13.25 1.56
N LYS A 49 7.64 -13.18 0.22
CA LYS A 49 6.43 -12.69 -0.42
C LYS A 49 6.04 -13.58 -1.61
N LYS A 50 4.82 -14.08 -1.57
CA LYS A 50 4.22 -14.85 -2.66
C LYS A 50 2.91 -14.19 -3.07
N SER A 51 2.95 -13.40 -4.13
CA SER A 51 1.81 -12.69 -4.73
C SER A 51 1.98 -12.57 -6.23
N THR A 52 0.88 -12.28 -6.93
CA THR A 52 0.89 -11.80 -8.31
C THR A 52 0.57 -10.32 -8.28
N ASP A 53 1.41 -9.51 -8.89
CA ASP A 53 1.33 -8.05 -8.82
C ASP A 53 1.06 -7.45 -10.21
N LEU A 54 0.42 -6.27 -10.24
CA LEU A 54 0.16 -5.47 -11.44
C LEU A 54 0.36 -3.99 -11.11
N GLU A 55 1.18 -3.30 -11.91
CA GLU A 55 1.43 -1.85 -11.75
C GLU A 55 0.36 -1.04 -12.46
N LEU A 56 -0.33 -0.12 -11.76
CA LEU A 56 -1.40 0.70 -12.36
C LEU A 56 -0.86 1.79 -13.30
N SER A 57 0.42 2.14 -13.26
CA SER A 57 1.04 3.10 -14.18
C SER A 57 0.96 2.68 -15.66
N ASN A 58 0.75 1.40 -15.91
CA ASN A 58 0.59 0.88 -17.26
C ASN A 58 -0.77 1.23 -17.91
N PHE A 59 -1.68 1.89 -17.18
CA PHE A 59 -3.06 2.09 -17.60
C PHE A 59 -3.54 3.51 -17.33
N THR A 60 -4.50 3.97 -18.16
CA THR A 60 -5.12 5.31 -18.09
C THR A 60 -6.64 5.23 -17.90
N PHE A 61 -7.15 4.16 -17.28
CA PHE A 61 -8.59 4.01 -17.07
C PHE A 61 -9.13 5.05 -16.08
N PRO A 62 -10.33 5.65 -16.32
CA PRO A 62 -10.90 6.68 -15.46
C PRO A 62 -11.02 6.28 -14.00
N VAL A 63 -11.32 5.01 -13.72
CA VAL A 63 -11.43 4.49 -12.33
C VAL A 63 -10.12 4.59 -11.54
N ILE A 64 -8.96 4.61 -12.21
CA ILE A 64 -7.66 4.80 -11.53
C ILE A 64 -7.57 6.23 -11.01
N GLN A 65 -7.98 7.21 -11.79
CA GLN A 65 -8.05 8.60 -11.33
C GLN A 65 -9.07 8.78 -10.21
N GLU A 66 -10.22 8.12 -10.31
CA GLU A 66 -11.24 8.10 -9.26
C GLU A 66 -10.68 7.53 -7.96
N TYR A 67 -9.94 6.41 -8.03
CA TYR A 67 -9.27 5.82 -6.88
C TYR A 67 -8.30 6.81 -6.20
N TYR A 68 -7.45 7.51 -6.97
CA TYR A 68 -6.55 8.52 -6.40
C TYR A 68 -7.28 9.72 -5.80
N ASN A 69 -8.40 10.14 -6.38
CA ASN A 69 -9.23 11.21 -5.83
C ASN A 69 -9.84 10.80 -4.46
N LEU A 70 -10.23 9.54 -4.30
CA LEU A 70 -10.71 9.01 -3.02
C LEU A 70 -9.56 8.90 -2.00
N LEU A 71 -8.40 8.39 -2.41
CA LEU A 71 -7.20 8.38 -1.55
C LEU A 71 -6.82 9.78 -1.07
N GLN A 72 -6.93 10.81 -1.94
CA GLN A 72 -6.64 12.19 -1.56
C GLN A 72 -7.58 12.69 -0.45
N LYS A 73 -8.87 12.32 -0.49
CA LYS A 73 -9.82 12.67 0.58
C LYS A 73 -9.43 12.02 1.91
N ILE A 74 -9.04 10.73 1.88
CA ILE A 74 -8.60 10.01 3.07
C ILE A 74 -7.29 10.60 3.61
N LEU A 75 -6.35 10.98 2.73
CA LEU A 75 -5.12 11.66 3.13
C LEU A 75 -5.42 12.99 3.86
N VAL A 76 -6.36 13.80 3.35
CA VAL A 76 -6.77 15.03 4.05
C VAL A 76 -7.27 14.71 5.46
N GLY A 77 -8.08 13.67 5.64
CA GLY A 77 -8.51 13.19 6.95
C GLY A 77 -7.33 12.77 7.84
N TYR A 78 -6.34 12.08 7.28
CA TYR A 78 -5.11 11.72 7.99
C TYR A 78 -4.35 12.96 8.48
N LEU A 79 -4.15 13.96 7.62
CA LEU A 79 -3.44 15.20 7.94
C LEU A 79 -4.18 16.08 8.97
N GLN A 80 -5.52 16.00 9.01
CA GLN A 80 -6.33 16.65 10.04
C GLN A 80 -6.20 15.96 11.39
N THR A 81 -6.14 14.62 11.39
CA THR A 81 -5.97 13.81 12.60
C THR A 81 -4.56 13.93 13.17
N TYR A 82 -3.54 14.00 12.31
CA TYR A 82 -2.12 14.07 12.67
C TYR A 82 -1.46 15.31 12.06
N PRO A 83 -1.76 16.52 12.57
CA PRO A 83 -1.36 17.78 11.92
C PRO A 83 0.16 18.01 11.86
N GLU A 84 0.94 17.34 12.70
CA GLU A 84 2.41 17.45 12.68
C GLU A 84 3.01 16.95 11.34
N VAL A 85 2.30 16.06 10.64
CA VAL A 85 2.72 15.58 9.30
C VAL A 85 2.75 16.72 8.28
N ASN A 86 1.92 17.77 8.46
CA ASN A 86 1.92 18.94 7.58
C ASN A 86 3.19 19.79 7.69
N LYS A 87 4.03 19.58 8.72
CA LYS A 87 5.32 20.25 8.89
C LYS A 87 6.45 19.55 8.12
N LEU A 88 6.19 18.36 7.60
CA LEU A 88 7.13 17.64 6.76
C LEU A 88 7.19 18.24 5.35
N PRO A 89 8.28 18.02 4.60
CA PRO A 89 8.36 18.41 3.20
C PRO A 89 7.17 17.87 2.39
N THR A 90 6.77 18.60 1.36
CA THR A 90 5.69 18.19 0.46
C THR A 90 5.92 16.77 -0.06
N PHE A 91 4.86 15.98 -0.11
CA PHE A 91 4.91 14.62 -0.64
C PHE A 91 3.77 14.37 -1.65
N THR A 92 3.97 13.39 -2.51
CA THR A 92 3.03 12.96 -3.54
C THR A 92 2.81 11.44 -3.47
N ALA A 93 1.65 10.98 -3.93
CA ALA A 93 1.40 9.55 -4.06
C ALA A 93 2.23 8.95 -5.19
N THR A 94 2.83 7.79 -4.94
CA THR A 94 3.37 6.95 -6.00
C THR A 94 2.23 6.24 -6.74
N THR A 95 2.53 5.64 -7.89
CA THR A 95 1.59 4.74 -8.54
C THR A 95 1.23 3.56 -7.65
N ALA A 96 -0.04 3.21 -7.62
CA ALA A 96 -0.50 2.05 -6.88
C ALA A 96 -0.17 0.75 -7.63
N ARG A 97 0.10 -0.28 -6.86
CA ARG A 97 0.26 -1.66 -7.32
C ARG A 97 -0.90 -2.49 -6.78
N ILE A 98 -1.59 -3.21 -7.67
CA ILE A 98 -2.56 -4.23 -7.25
C ILE A 98 -1.78 -5.52 -6.98
N GLN A 99 -2.07 -6.15 -5.85
CA GLN A 99 -1.46 -7.41 -5.43
C GLN A 99 -2.54 -8.43 -5.12
N LYS A 100 -2.44 -9.59 -5.78
CA LYS A 100 -3.29 -10.75 -5.53
C LYS A 100 -2.53 -11.79 -4.73
N TYR A 101 -3.13 -12.21 -3.64
CA TYR A 101 -2.64 -13.31 -2.80
C TYR A 101 -3.65 -14.46 -2.89
N ASP A 102 -3.21 -15.59 -3.43
CA ASP A 102 -3.97 -16.84 -3.39
C ASP A 102 -3.97 -17.42 -1.98
N LYS A 103 -4.71 -18.51 -1.74
CA LYS A 103 -4.83 -19.18 -0.44
C LYS A 103 -3.48 -19.43 0.25
N ASP A 104 -2.41 -19.74 -0.51
CA ASP A 104 -1.06 -19.94 0.00
C ASP A 104 -0.16 -18.71 -0.21
N GLY A 105 -0.73 -17.62 -0.72
CA GLY A 105 -0.04 -16.37 -0.93
C GLY A 105 0.21 -15.64 0.37
N HIS A 106 1.34 -14.97 0.48
CA HIS A 106 1.74 -14.32 1.73
C HIS A 106 2.71 -13.17 1.51
N PHE A 107 2.76 -12.28 2.50
CA PHE A 107 3.90 -11.43 2.82
C PHE A 107 4.09 -11.51 4.34
N ASN A 108 4.55 -12.66 4.80
CA ASN A 108 4.55 -13.03 6.21
C ASN A 108 5.83 -12.61 6.95
N THR A 109 6.81 -12.07 6.25
CA THR A 109 8.00 -11.48 6.86
C THR A 109 7.67 -10.14 7.49
N TRP A 110 8.17 -9.91 8.71
CA TRP A 110 8.07 -8.62 9.38
C TRP A 110 8.92 -7.59 8.63
N HIS A 111 8.28 -6.54 8.12
CA HIS A 111 8.96 -5.50 7.33
C HIS A 111 8.39 -4.12 7.65
N HIS A 112 9.10 -3.12 7.20
CA HIS A 112 8.69 -1.73 7.14
C HIS A 112 9.02 -1.18 5.75
N GLU A 113 8.40 -0.08 5.37
CA GLU A 113 8.43 0.38 3.99
C GLU A 113 9.55 1.37 3.70
N ARG A 114 10.07 2.03 4.74
CA ARG A 114 11.15 3.01 4.61
C ARG A 114 12.46 2.42 5.09
N GLY A 115 13.43 2.40 4.18
CA GLY A 115 14.81 1.99 4.46
C GLY A 115 15.81 2.97 3.86
N GLY A 116 16.92 2.46 3.37
CA GLY A 116 17.90 3.22 2.60
C GLY A 116 17.60 3.23 1.10
N GLY A 117 18.49 3.84 0.32
CA GLY A 117 18.45 3.82 -1.14
C GLY A 117 17.13 4.35 -1.72
N THR A 118 16.49 3.56 -2.58
CA THR A 118 15.28 3.95 -3.31
C THR A 118 14.04 4.15 -2.43
N THR A 119 14.04 3.63 -1.19
CA THR A 119 12.89 3.70 -0.28
C THR A 119 12.98 4.82 0.75
N GLN A 120 14.09 5.55 0.81
CA GLN A 120 14.34 6.59 1.82
C GLN A 120 13.34 7.75 1.79
N SER A 121 12.75 8.03 0.62
CA SER A 121 11.77 9.13 0.44
C SER A 121 10.35 8.74 0.87
N ARG A 122 10.06 7.48 1.17
CA ARG A 122 8.74 7.04 1.60
C ARG A 122 8.39 7.66 2.96
N CYS A 123 7.24 8.32 3.05
CA CYS A 123 6.74 8.99 4.24
C CYS A 123 5.58 8.22 4.88
N LEU A 124 4.52 8.00 4.09
CA LEU A 124 3.34 7.25 4.50
C LEU A 124 3.10 6.11 3.52
N VAL A 125 2.41 5.10 3.99
CA VAL A 125 1.88 4.00 3.16
C VAL A 125 0.38 4.18 3.06
N TYR A 126 -0.19 3.91 1.89
CA TYR A 126 -1.62 3.69 1.72
C TYR A 126 -1.88 2.27 1.21
N MET A 127 -2.93 1.65 1.70
CA MET A 127 -3.37 0.34 1.25
C MET A 127 -4.88 0.23 1.34
N THR A 128 -5.49 -0.28 0.27
CA THR A 128 -6.93 -0.57 0.21
C THR A 128 -7.14 -2.06 0.00
N TYR A 129 -7.98 -2.68 0.83
CA TYR A 129 -8.50 -4.02 0.57
C TYR A 129 -9.58 -3.92 -0.51
N LEU A 130 -9.41 -4.64 -1.62
CA LEU A 130 -10.33 -4.58 -2.76
C LEU A 130 -11.47 -5.60 -2.65
N ASN A 131 -11.36 -6.56 -1.74
CA ASN A 131 -12.38 -7.56 -1.45
C ASN A 131 -12.37 -7.98 0.02
N ASP A 132 -13.46 -8.62 0.43
CA ASP A 132 -13.54 -9.28 1.72
C ASP A 132 -12.74 -10.59 1.73
N VAL A 133 -12.22 -10.95 2.91
CA VAL A 133 -11.63 -12.27 3.17
C VAL A 133 -12.22 -12.78 4.49
N GLU A 134 -12.87 -13.94 4.45
CA GLU A 134 -13.56 -14.48 5.62
C GLU A 134 -12.59 -14.92 6.71
N GLU A 135 -11.50 -15.62 6.33
CA GLU A 135 -10.51 -16.16 7.25
C GLU A 135 -9.09 -15.83 6.81
N GLY A 136 -8.31 -15.23 7.71
CA GLY A 136 -6.95 -14.76 7.44
C GLY A 136 -6.92 -13.46 6.65
N GLY A 137 -5.79 -13.19 5.99
CA GLY A 137 -5.61 -12.02 5.12
C GLY A 137 -5.32 -10.71 5.84
N GLU A 138 -5.30 -10.68 7.17
CA GLU A 138 -5.11 -9.46 7.96
C GLU A 138 -3.74 -8.82 7.69
N THR A 139 -3.67 -7.50 7.86
CA THR A 139 -2.41 -6.77 8.07
C THR A 139 -2.17 -6.66 9.56
N TYR A 140 -1.04 -7.21 10.03
CA TYR A 140 -0.70 -7.26 11.45
C TYR A 140 0.47 -6.33 11.75
N PHE A 141 0.22 -5.30 12.55
CA PHE A 141 1.20 -4.33 13.05
C PHE A 141 1.82 -4.83 14.35
N LYS A 142 3.14 -4.98 14.37
CA LYS A 142 3.89 -5.63 15.44
C LYS A 142 3.82 -4.85 16.74
N TYR A 143 4.22 -3.58 16.73
CA TYR A 143 4.37 -2.76 17.93
C TYR A 143 3.03 -2.21 18.44
N GLN A 144 2.06 -2.00 17.54
CA GLN A 144 0.70 -1.61 17.88
C GLN A 144 -0.14 -2.80 18.38
N ASN A 145 0.36 -4.04 18.20
CA ASN A 145 -0.38 -5.29 18.43
C ASN A 145 -1.78 -5.27 17.81
N LYS A 146 -1.87 -4.73 16.58
CA LYS A 146 -3.13 -4.46 15.88
C LYS A 146 -3.23 -5.29 14.61
N LYS A 147 -4.33 -6.03 14.47
CA LYS A 147 -4.68 -6.74 13.24
C LYS A 147 -5.84 -6.01 12.55
N ILE A 148 -5.67 -5.70 11.28
CA ILE A 148 -6.71 -5.09 10.46
C ILE A 148 -7.24 -6.14 9.49
N LYS A 149 -8.51 -6.47 9.65
CA LYS A 149 -9.20 -7.48 8.83
C LYS A 149 -9.51 -6.90 7.44
N PRO A 150 -9.32 -7.71 6.36
CA PRO A 150 -9.76 -7.36 5.01
C PRO A 150 -11.28 -7.17 4.96
N GLU A 151 -11.70 -6.01 4.52
CA GLU A 151 -13.07 -5.66 4.19
C GLU A 151 -13.04 -4.80 2.93
N VAL A 152 -13.91 -5.08 1.98
CA VAL A 152 -13.94 -4.36 0.69
C VAL A 152 -14.03 -2.84 0.91
N GLY A 153 -13.15 -2.11 0.23
CA GLY A 153 -13.03 -0.66 0.32
C GLY A 153 -12.27 -0.14 1.54
N LYS A 154 -12.02 -0.97 2.57
CA LYS A 154 -11.25 -0.53 3.73
C LYS A 154 -9.87 -0.10 3.32
N THR A 155 -9.59 1.19 3.52
CA THR A 155 -8.33 1.84 3.19
C THR A 155 -7.65 2.27 4.46
N ILE A 156 -6.36 2.00 4.57
CA ILE A 156 -5.53 2.37 5.71
C ILE A 156 -4.35 3.22 5.27
N ILE A 157 -4.02 4.23 6.08
CA ILE A 157 -2.81 5.06 5.93
C ILE A 157 -2.03 4.98 7.23
N TRP A 158 -0.70 4.79 7.13
CA TRP A 158 0.20 4.70 8.28
C TRP A 158 1.63 5.18 7.93
N PRO A 159 2.46 5.54 8.92
CA PRO A 159 3.87 5.89 8.71
C PRO A 159 4.67 4.72 8.12
N SER A 160 5.57 5.02 7.18
CA SER A 160 6.38 4.01 6.50
C SER A 160 7.56 3.48 7.33
N ASP A 161 7.84 4.08 8.46
CA ASP A 161 9.01 3.80 9.31
C ASP A 161 8.93 2.46 10.08
N TRP A 162 10.08 2.03 10.61
CA TRP A 162 10.24 0.82 11.41
C TRP A 162 9.29 0.72 12.62
N THR A 163 8.79 1.85 13.13
CA THR A 163 7.79 1.92 14.20
C THR A 163 6.48 1.22 13.81
N HIS A 164 6.20 1.13 12.50
CA HIS A 164 5.04 0.47 11.94
C HIS A 164 5.42 -0.83 11.21
N THR A 165 6.40 -1.56 11.77
CA THR A 165 6.74 -2.90 11.29
C THR A 165 5.48 -3.77 11.28
N HIS A 166 5.20 -4.36 10.11
CA HIS A 166 3.99 -5.14 9.88
C HIS A 166 4.25 -6.35 8.98
N LYS A 167 3.23 -7.19 8.84
CA LYS A 167 3.21 -8.31 7.90
C LYS A 167 1.80 -8.59 7.41
N GLY A 168 1.69 -9.20 6.23
CA GLY A 168 0.44 -9.73 5.71
C GLY A 168 0.24 -11.18 6.14
N VAL A 169 -0.88 -11.47 6.80
CA VAL A 169 -1.31 -12.85 7.10
C VAL A 169 -1.88 -13.46 5.81
N SER A 170 -1.56 -14.72 5.54
CA SER A 170 -2.10 -15.43 4.38
C SER A 170 -3.62 -15.56 4.47
N PRO A 171 -4.36 -15.34 3.36
CA PRO A 171 -5.77 -15.69 3.30
C PRO A 171 -5.91 -17.22 3.42
N LYS A 172 -6.84 -17.67 4.23
CA LYS A 172 -7.18 -19.08 4.39
C LYS A 172 -8.40 -19.47 3.57
N SER A 173 -9.22 -18.50 3.22
CA SER A 173 -10.40 -18.61 2.35
C SER A 173 -10.29 -17.69 1.16
N GLY A 174 -10.45 -18.21 -0.06
CA GLY A 174 -10.48 -17.43 -1.30
C GLY A 174 -9.18 -16.70 -1.63
N PHE A 175 -9.32 -15.53 -2.24
CA PHE A 175 -8.22 -14.65 -2.67
C PHE A 175 -8.26 -13.34 -1.90
N LYS A 176 -7.10 -12.74 -1.68
CA LYS A 176 -7.00 -11.37 -1.18
C LYS A 176 -6.44 -10.47 -2.27
N TYR A 177 -7.15 -9.38 -2.58
CA TYR A 177 -6.67 -8.30 -3.43
C TYR A 177 -6.46 -7.05 -2.60
N ILE A 178 -5.32 -6.41 -2.80
CA ILE A 178 -5.05 -5.07 -2.26
C ILE A 178 -4.54 -4.14 -3.36
N ALA A 179 -4.82 -2.85 -3.22
CA ALA A 179 -4.11 -1.81 -3.94
C ALA A 179 -3.24 -1.05 -2.93
N THR A 180 -1.94 -0.93 -3.17
CA THR A 180 -1.00 -0.32 -2.23
C THR A 180 0.03 0.56 -2.94
N GLY A 181 0.54 1.54 -2.22
CA GLY A 181 1.59 2.44 -2.65
C GLY A 181 2.03 3.35 -1.51
N TRP A 182 2.80 4.37 -1.85
CA TRP A 182 3.42 5.24 -0.86
C TRP A 182 3.18 6.71 -1.18
N TYR A 183 3.14 7.52 -0.14
CA TYR A 183 3.38 8.94 -0.24
C TYR A 183 4.89 9.17 -0.03
N VAL A 184 5.53 9.79 -1.01
CA VAL A 184 6.98 10.02 -1.02
C VAL A 184 7.28 11.51 -0.97
N HIS A 185 8.32 11.90 -0.25
CA HIS A 185 8.78 13.27 -0.26
C HIS A 185 9.26 13.65 -1.65
N THR A 186 8.76 14.78 -2.14
CA THR A 186 9.27 15.39 -3.37
C THR A 186 10.49 16.25 -3.03
N PRO A 187 11.59 16.16 -3.81
CA PRO A 187 12.71 17.07 -3.64
C PRO A 187 12.22 18.51 -3.76
N GLU A 188 12.61 19.38 -2.82
CA GLU A 188 12.40 20.81 -2.97
C GLU A 188 13.18 21.27 -4.21
N ILE A 189 12.48 21.84 -5.20
CA ILE A 189 13.12 22.54 -6.29
C ILE A 189 13.76 23.78 -5.65
N GLN A 190 15.08 23.75 -5.39
CA GLN A 190 15.81 24.93 -5.00
C GLN A 190 15.61 25.97 -6.10
N LYS A 191 14.76 26.97 -5.83
CA LYS A 191 14.72 28.18 -6.65
C LYS A 191 16.08 28.86 -6.47
N HIS A 192 17.00 28.65 -7.42
CA HIS A 192 18.16 29.47 -7.51
C HIS A 192 17.67 30.91 -7.67
N GLN A 193 17.81 31.71 -6.60
CA GLN A 193 17.66 33.14 -6.68
C GLN A 193 18.86 33.64 -7.51
N HIS A 194 18.58 34.07 -8.73
CA HIS A 194 19.51 34.85 -9.55
C HIS A 194 19.43 36.33 -9.13
#